data_731f85876e529d9880f81c0e5ca2279c
#
_entry.id   731f85876e529d9880f81c0e5ca2279c
#
_cell.length_a   1.000
_cell.length_b   1.000
_cell.length_c   1.000
_cell.angle_alpha   90.00
_cell.angle_beta   90.00
_cell.angle_gamma   90.00
#
_symmetry.space_group_name_H-M   'P 1'
#
loop_
_entity.id
_entity.type
_entity.pdbx_description
1 polymer ?
#
loop_
_entity_poly.entity_id
_entity_poly.type
_entity_poly.pdbx_seq_one_letter_code
_entity_poly.pdbx_strand_id
1 'polypeptide(L)'
;MKKLFTLCIALLFSCVAMNAQNFIFVDGDGNTIENGATLTMDKIGYKEDFIFNPDGSFEVVQVPMIPLSGVLIKNNSAESQSCKVTFNVTALPNGSFAACCAENCSNLDKEGTIEKNANANAGKTIDISTDTEWIPVAAGTTTVKISAQGSKSMLPDSEITINFIYDGTASVDGIQNNADNKVVARYSINGQLLDAPQKGINILKYADGRIEKVIVK
;
A
#
# COMPACT_ATOMS: atom_id res chain seq x y z
N MET A 1 -56.58 22.51 -12.85
CA MET A 1 -55.99 21.32 -13.53
C MET A 1 -54.68 21.59 -14.26
N LYS A 2 -54.39 22.82 -14.77
CA LYS A 2 -53.10 23.11 -15.48
C LYS A 2 -51.86 23.16 -14.56
N LYS A 3 -51.99 23.48 -13.26
CA LYS A 3 -50.84 23.54 -12.33
C LYS A 3 -50.35 22.18 -11.83
N LEU A 4 -51.20 21.16 -11.85
CA LEU A 4 -50.82 19.80 -11.43
C LEU A 4 -49.99 19.08 -12.48
N PHE A 5 -50.22 19.40 -13.76
CA PHE A 5 -49.50 18.79 -14.88
C PHE A 5 -48.03 19.25 -14.99
N THR A 6 -47.78 20.50 -14.63
CA THR A 6 -46.43 21.10 -14.63
C THR A 6 -45.56 20.53 -13.52
N LEU A 7 -46.15 20.15 -12.37
CA LEU A 7 -45.43 19.57 -11.24
C LEU A 7 -45.00 18.13 -11.53
N CYS A 8 -45.80 17.34 -12.24
CA CYS A 8 -45.49 15.97 -12.66
C CYS A 8 -44.35 15.92 -13.68
N ILE A 9 -44.26 16.89 -14.59
CA ILE A 9 -43.19 16.97 -15.58
C ILE A 9 -41.85 17.34 -14.91
N ALA A 10 -41.83 18.20 -13.92
CA ALA A 10 -40.62 18.57 -13.16
C ALA A 10 -40.08 17.40 -12.32
N LEU A 11 -40.94 16.49 -11.83
CA LEU A 11 -40.54 15.29 -11.09
C LEU A 11 -40.02 14.18 -11.99
N LEU A 12 -40.41 14.17 -13.26
CA LEU A 12 -39.90 13.17 -14.23
C LEU A 12 -38.53 13.51 -14.80
N PHE A 13 -38.08 14.78 -14.74
CA PHE A 13 -36.77 15.21 -15.19
C PHE A 13 -35.67 15.05 -14.13
N SER A 14 -36.02 14.81 -12.86
CA SER A 14 -35.05 14.59 -11.79
C SER A 14 -34.50 13.14 -11.73
N CYS A 15 -34.99 12.24 -12.56
CA CYS A 15 -34.59 10.80 -12.54
C CYS A 15 -33.61 10.40 -13.65
N VAL A 16 -33.03 11.32 -14.42
CA VAL A 16 -32.23 10.98 -15.61
C VAL A 16 -30.81 11.55 -15.54
N ALA A 17 -30.14 11.40 -14.45
CA ALA A 17 -28.69 11.58 -14.40
C ALA A 17 -28.03 10.63 -13.39
N MET A 18 -28.49 9.39 -13.29
CA MET A 18 -27.60 8.32 -12.85
C MET A 18 -26.78 7.95 -14.08
N ASN A 19 -25.71 8.69 -14.34
CA ASN A 19 -24.63 8.17 -15.18
C ASN A 19 -24.22 6.86 -14.53
N ALA A 20 -24.64 5.75 -15.09
CA ALA A 20 -24.14 4.43 -14.67
C ALA A 20 -22.64 4.43 -14.96
N GLN A 21 -21.85 4.67 -13.94
CA GLN A 21 -20.39 4.59 -14.04
C GLN A 21 -20.04 3.18 -14.50
N ASN A 22 -19.33 3.06 -15.62
CA ASN A 22 -18.94 1.75 -16.13
C ASN A 22 -17.94 1.08 -15.20
N PHE A 23 -17.04 1.85 -14.59
CA PHE A 23 -16.09 1.38 -13.59
C PHE A 23 -16.26 2.15 -12.30
N ILE A 24 -16.29 1.41 -11.19
CA ILE A 24 -16.39 1.94 -9.83
C ILE A 24 -15.28 1.35 -8.97
N PHE A 25 -14.84 2.09 -7.95
CA PHE A 25 -13.96 1.54 -6.94
C PHE A 25 -14.79 0.77 -5.90
N VAL A 26 -14.26 -0.37 -5.46
CA VAL A 26 -14.83 -1.19 -4.40
C VAL A 26 -13.75 -1.61 -3.41
N ASP A 27 -14.16 -1.88 -2.16
CA ASP A 27 -13.28 -2.46 -1.16
C ASP A 27 -13.11 -3.98 -1.32
N GLY A 28 -12.30 -4.61 -0.45
CA GLY A 28 -12.07 -6.05 -0.46
C GLY A 28 -13.32 -6.90 -0.23
N ASP A 29 -14.36 -6.33 0.37
CA ASP A 29 -15.66 -6.99 0.62
C ASP A 29 -16.65 -6.75 -0.53
N GLY A 30 -16.28 -5.93 -1.51
CA GLY A 30 -17.11 -5.58 -2.68
C GLY A 30 -18.05 -4.39 -2.45
N ASN A 31 -17.94 -3.67 -1.34
CA ASN A 31 -18.71 -2.45 -1.11
C ASN A 31 -18.16 -1.30 -1.95
N THR A 32 -19.05 -0.46 -2.46
CA THR A 32 -18.66 0.69 -3.28
C THR A 32 -17.91 1.74 -2.45
N ILE A 33 -16.75 2.14 -2.95
CA ILE A 33 -16.03 3.33 -2.50
C ILE A 33 -16.57 4.53 -3.27
N GLU A 34 -17.01 5.56 -2.58
CA GLU A 34 -17.63 6.73 -3.21
C GLU A 34 -16.66 7.44 -4.14
N ASN A 35 -17.18 7.93 -5.27
CA ASN A 35 -16.39 8.74 -6.21
C ASN A 35 -15.92 10.04 -5.52
N GLY A 36 -14.63 10.33 -5.65
CA GLY A 36 -13.98 11.45 -4.96
C GLY A 36 -13.55 11.17 -3.52
N ALA A 37 -13.76 9.96 -3.01
CA ALA A 37 -13.33 9.58 -1.66
C ALA A 37 -11.81 9.72 -1.48
N THR A 38 -11.41 10.05 -0.25
CA THR A 38 -10.00 10.03 0.18
C THR A 38 -9.81 8.90 1.18
N LEU A 39 -8.89 7.99 0.89
CA LEU A 39 -8.52 6.87 1.74
C LEU A 39 -7.10 7.08 2.29
N THR A 40 -6.84 6.52 3.47
CA THR A 40 -5.52 6.55 4.10
C THR A 40 -4.97 5.13 4.21
N MET A 41 -3.71 4.96 3.78
CA MET A 41 -2.92 3.75 3.92
C MET A 41 -1.75 4.06 4.85
N ASP A 42 -1.74 3.44 6.03
CA ASP A 42 -0.76 3.68 7.09
C ASP A 42 -0.17 2.39 7.67
N LYS A 43 -0.62 1.24 7.16
CA LYS A 43 -0.06 -0.05 7.58
C LYS A 43 1.28 -0.29 6.92
N ILE A 44 2.31 -0.45 7.74
CA ILE A 44 3.66 -0.73 7.28
C ILE A 44 3.76 -2.22 6.96
N GLY A 45 4.18 -2.53 5.75
CA GLY A 45 4.69 -3.82 5.32
C GLY A 45 6.20 -3.76 5.14
N TYR A 46 6.81 -4.91 4.85
CA TYR A 46 8.24 -5.01 4.55
C TYR A 46 8.43 -5.85 3.31
N LYS A 47 9.41 -5.47 2.49
CA LYS A 47 9.86 -6.27 1.37
C LYS A 47 11.37 -6.45 1.41
N GLU A 48 11.84 -7.54 0.85
CA GLU A 48 13.27 -7.78 0.69
C GLU A 48 13.83 -6.92 -0.44
N ASP A 49 14.99 -6.32 -0.17
CA ASP A 49 15.80 -5.62 -1.15
C ASP A 49 17.26 -6.11 -1.05
N PHE A 50 18.02 -5.95 -2.11
CA PHE A 50 19.37 -6.47 -2.20
C PHE A 50 20.38 -5.33 -2.34
N ILE A 51 21.28 -5.20 -1.36
CA ILE A 51 22.40 -4.29 -1.43
C ILE A 51 23.62 -5.06 -1.97
N PHE A 52 24.09 -4.65 -3.14
CA PHE A 52 25.29 -5.23 -3.75
C PHE A 52 26.55 -4.50 -3.29
N ASN A 53 27.48 -5.25 -2.71
CA ASN A 53 28.75 -4.72 -2.23
C ASN A 53 29.79 -4.69 -3.35
N PRO A 54 30.81 -3.81 -3.26
CA PRO A 54 31.88 -3.72 -4.27
C PRO A 54 32.71 -5.00 -4.42
N ASP A 55 32.72 -5.89 -3.43
CA ASP A 55 33.42 -7.17 -3.45
C ASP A 55 32.65 -8.30 -4.17
N GLY A 56 31.45 -7.97 -4.71
CA GLY A 56 30.57 -8.91 -5.40
C GLY A 56 29.63 -9.70 -4.48
N SER A 57 29.70 -9.49 -3.17
CA SER A 57 28.71 -10.03 -2.22
C SER A 57 27.41 -9.20 -2.25
N PHE A 58 26.34 -9.77 -1.73
CA PHE A 58 25.10 -9.02 -1.51
C PHE A 58 24.56 -9.24 -0.10
N GLU A 59 23.84 -8.26 0.38
CA GLU A 59 23.12 -8.29 1.65
C GLU A 59 21.63 -8.16 1.37
N VAL A 60 20.82 -8.99 2.03
CA VAL A 60 19.35 -8.89 1.99
C VAL A 60 18.93 -7.98 3.13
N VAL A 61 18.24 -6.90 2.79
CA VAL A 61 17.70 -5.95 3.75
C VAL A 61 16.18 -5.92 3.66
N GLN A 62 15.52 -5.62 4.78
CA GLN A 62 14.09 -5.38 4.80
C GLN A 62 13.83 -3.88 4.68
N VAL A 63 13.13 -3.47 3.63
CA VAL A 63 12.74 -2.07 3.43
C VAL A 63 11.26 -1.89 3.74
N PRO A 64 10.88 -0.81 4.44
CA PRO A 64 9.48 -0.54 4.72
C PRO A 64 8.73 -0.20 3.43
N MET A 65 7.48 -0.63 3.35
CA MET A 65 6.55 -0.25 2.29
C MET A 65 5.18 0.03 2.88
N ILE A 66 4.42 0.90 2.24
CA ILE A 66 3.00 1.13 2.54
C ILE A 66 2.20 0.63 1.33
N PRO A 67 1.53 -0.54 1.44
CA PRO A 67 0.80 -1.11 0.32
C PRO A 67 -0.56 -0.43 0.11
N LEU A 68 -1.02 -0.41 -1.13
CA LEU A 68 -2.42 -0.14 -1.45
C LEU A 68 -3.24 -1.38 -1.06
N SER A 69 -3.99 -1.32 0.02
CA SER A 69 -4.71 -2.47 0.53
C SER A 69 -6.21 -2.35 0.31
N GLY A 70 -6.83 -3.44 -0.17
CA GLY A 70 -8.29 -3.57 -0.22
C GLY A 70 -8.98 -2.62 -1.19
N VAL A 71 -8.32 -2.17 -2.26
CA VAL A 71 -8.92 -1.32 -3.29
C VAL A 71 -8.91 -2.06 -4.62
N LEU A 72 -10.10 -2.24 -5.18
CA LEU A 72 -10.31 -2.91 -6.46
C LEU A 72 -11.14 -2.02 -7.38
N ILE A 73 -11.05 -2.24 -8.69
CA ILE A 73 -11.92 -1.59 -9.69
C ILE A 73 -12.90 -2.62 -10.21
N LYS A 74 -14.19 -2.36 -10.09
CA LYS A 74 -15.27 -3.25 -10.58
C LYS A 74 -15.83 -2.72 -11.88
N ASN A 75 -15.93 -3.59 -12.90
CA ASN A 75 -16.74 -3.33 -14.08
C ASN A 75 -18.21 -3.44 -13.71
N ASN A 76 -18.89 -2.32 -13.60
CA ASN A 76 -20.31 -2.23 -13.23
C ASN A 76 -21.24 -2.25 -14.46
N SER A 77 -20.67 -2.35 -15.67
CA SER A 77 -21.45 -2.44 -16.91
C SER A 77 -21.91 -3.88 -17.20
N ALA A 78 -22.84 -4.03 -18.14
CA ALA A 78 -23.34 -5.33 -18.57
C ALA A 78 -22.41 -6.03 -19.58
N GLU A 79 -21.32 -5.38 -20.01
CA GLU A 79 -20.42 -5.89 -21.05
C GLU A 79 -18.98 -5.95 -20.56
N SER A 80 -18.17 -6.82 -21.17
CA SER A 80 -16.72 -6.79 -21.00
C SER A 80 -16.15 -5.53 -21.60
N GLN A 81 -15.31 -4.83 -20.85
CA GLN A 81 -14.66 -3.59 -21.28
C GLN A 81 -13.20 -3.52 -20.87
N SER A 82 -12.41 -2.77 -21.63
CA SER A 82 -11.10 -2.32 -21.20
C SER A 82 -11.25 -1.08 -20.29
N CYS A 83 -10.50 -1.06 -19.21
CA CYS A 83 -10.36 0.04 -18.27
C CYS A 83 -8.95 0.61 -18.39
N LYS A 84 -8.86 1.92 -18.62
CA LYS A 84 -7.63 2.65 -18.41
C LYS A 84 -7.58 3.08 -16.94
N VAL A 85 -6.56 2.64 -16.23
CA VAL A 85 -6.28 3.02 -14.84
C VAL A 85 -5.13 4.02 -14.84
N THR A 86 -5.36 5.17 -14.25
CA THR A 86 -4.36 6.23 -14.15
C THR A 86 -4.01 6.47 -12.68
N PHE A 87 -2.74 6.31 -12.34
CA PHE A 87 -2.18 6.67 -11.04
C PHE A 87 -1.44 8.00 -11.20
N ASN A 88 -2.02 9.08 -10.72
CA ASN A 88 -1.42 10.40 -10.73
C ASN A 88 -0.82 10.71 -9.35
N VAL A 89 0.49 10.58 -9.22
CA VAL A 89 1.24 10.86 -8.00
C VAL A 89 1.44 12.37 -7.91
N THR A 90 0.67 13.01 -7.03
CA THR A 90 0.64 14.47 -6.86
C THR A 90 1.53 14.96 -5.73
N ALA A 91 2.00 14.07 -4.86
CA ALA A 91 3.01 14.33 -3.85
C ALA A 91 3.83 13.05 -3.61
N LEU A 92 5.14 13.14 -3.76
CA LEU A 92 6.10 12.07 -3.47
C LEU A 92 7.33 12.70 -2.79
N PRO A 93 7.29 12.90 -1.44
CA PRO A 93 8.31 13.65 -0.73
C PRO A 93 9.65 12.92 -0.68
N ASN A 94 9.63 11.59 -0.76
CA ASN A 94 10.82 10.75 -0.73
C ASN A 94 10.48 9.32 -1.19
N GLY A 95 11.52 8.51 -1.42
CA GLY A 95 11.37 7.11 -1.81
C GLY A 95 10.85 6.92 -3.22
N SER A 96 10.13 5.83 -3.47
CA SER A 96 9.56 5.50 -4.77
C SER A 96 8.13 4.99 -4.64
N PHE A 97 7.31 5.23 -5.67
CA PHE A 97 5.96 4.69 -5.79
C PHE A 97 5.91 3.67 -6.92
N ALA A 98 5.45 2.48 -6.61
CA ALA A 98 5.15 1.42 -7.57
C ALA A 98 3.65 1.32 -7.82
N ALA A 99 3.24 1.20 -9.07
CA ALA A 99 1.86 0.90 -9.45
C ALA A 99 1.80 -0.30 -10.38
N CYS A 100 1.02 -1.29 -9.99
CA CYS A 100 0.81 -2.50 -10.75
C CYS A 100 -0.67 -2.65 -11.13
N CYS A 101 -0.92 -3.20 -12.31
CA CYS A 101 -2.23 -3.57 -12.78
C CYS A 101 -2.07 -4.73 -13.75
N ALA A 102 -2.73 -5.87 -13.47
CA ALA A 102 -2.66 -7.07 -14.29
C ALA A 102 -1.21 -7.48 -14.62
N GLU A 103 -0.35 -7.63 -13.61
CA GLU A 103 1.06 -8.06 -13.69
C GLU A 103 2.00 -7.09 -14.42
N ASN A 104 1.52 -5.92 -14.81
CA ASN A 104 2.32 -4.88 -15.45
C ASN A 104 2.59 -3.75 -14.46
N CYS A 105 3.84 -3.66 -13.96
CA CYS A 105 4.26 -2.70 -12.96
C CYS A 105 5.11 -1.58 -13.57
N SER A 106 5.06 -0.40 -12.96
CA SER A 106 5.92 0.75 -13.25
C SER A 106 6.19 1.52 -11.97
N ASN A 107 7.36 2.14 -11.89
CA ASN A 107 7.80 2.87 -10.71
C ASN A 107 8.04 4.35 -11.06
N LEU A 108 7.83 5.21 -10.05
CA LEU A 108 8.19 6.62 -10.06
C LEU A 108 9.07 6.92 -8.83
N ASP A 109 10.09 7.73 -9.03
CA ASP A 109 10.97 8.30 -7.99
C ASP A 109 10.69 9.78 -7.71
N LYS A 110 9.69 10.33 -8.40
CA LYS A 110 9.17 11.71 -8.28
C LYS A 110 7.72 11.76 -8.70
N GLU A 111 7.07 12.87 -8.45
CA GLU A 111 5.71 13.15 -8.93
C GLU A 111 5.57 12.88 -10.42
N GLY A 112 4.44 12.33 -10.82
CA GLY A 112 4.19 11.94 -12.21
C GLY A 112 2.96 11.06 -12.37
N THR A 113 2.81 10.51 -13.56
CA THR A 113 1.63 9.70 -13.90
C THR A 113 2.04 8.34 -14.47
N ILE A 114 1.39 7.30 -13.98
CA ILE A 114 1.46 5.94 -14.53
C ILE A 114 0.10 5.58 -15.11
N GLU A 115 0.07 5.16 -16.37
CA GLU A 115 -1.16 4.66 -17.02
C GLU A 115 -1.04 3.16 -17.29
N LYS A 116 -2.09 2.43 -16.97
CA LYS A 116 -2.23 0.99 -17.19
C LYS A 116 -3.56 0.69 -17.87
N ASN A 117 -3.61 -0.40 -18.62
CA ASN A 117 -4.84 -0.89 -19.20
C ASN A 117 -5.08 -2.33 -18.73
N ALA A 118 -6.29 -2.61 -18.32
CA ALA A 118 -6.74 -3.94 -17.96
C ALA A 118 -8.14 -4.20 -18.50
N ASN A 119 -8.46 -5.47 -18.78
CA ASN A 119 -9.79 -5.87 -19.23
C ASN A 119 -10.55 -6.49 -18.06
N ALA A 120 -11.81 -6.14 -17.93
CA ALA A 120 -12.72 -6.78 -16.99
C ALA A 120 -14.00 -7.24 -17.66
N ASN A 121 -14.39 -8.48 -17.40
CA ASN A 121 -15.71 -8.98 -17.76
C ASN A 121 -16.79 -8.24 -16.95
N ALA A 122 -18.03 -8.27 -17.44
CA ALA A 122 -19.18 -7.70 -16.74
C ALA A 122 -19.24 -8.17 -15.28
N GLY A 123 -19.36 -7.25 -14.34
CA GLY A 123 -19.45 -7.51 -12.91
C GLY A 123 -18.18 -8.02 -12.23
N LYS A 124 -17.05 -8.16 -12.96
CA LYS A 124 -15.77 -8.60 -12.40
C LYS A 124 -14.91 -7.42 -11.98
N THR A 125 -13.95 -7.73 -11.11
CA THR A 125 -12.98 -6.75 -10.59
C THR A 125 -11.63 -6.86 -11.28
N ILE A 126 -10.92 -5.73 -11.31
CA ILE A 126 -9.50 -5.60 -11.62
C ILE A 126 -8.79 -5.35 -10.30
N ASP A 127 -7.81 -6.16 -9.98
CA ASP A 127 -6.93 -5.91 -8.84
C ASP A 127 -5.87 -4.86 -9.23
N ILE A 128 -5.84 -3.80 -8.45
CA ILE A 128 -4.85 -2.72 -8.55
C ILE A 128 -4.05 -2.57 -7.25
N SER A 129 -4.32 -3.44 -6.26
CA SER A 129 -3.69 -3.38 -4.92
C SER A 129 -2.44 -4.24 -4.83
N THR A 130 -2.40 -5.36 -5.56
CA THR A 130 -1.22 -6.23 -5.57
C THR A 130 -0.02 -5.49 -6.15
N ASP A 131 1.09 -5.44 -5.40
CA ASP A 131 2.35 -4.77 -5.74
C ASP A 131 2.21 -3.26 -6.06
N THR A 132 1.11 -2.62 -5.66
CA THR A 132 0.96 -1.17 -5.68
C THR A 132 1.27 -0.63 -4.28
N GLU A 133 2.34 0.16 -4.18
CA GLU A 133 2.91 0.53 -2.89
C GLU A 133 3.76 1.80 -2.96
N TRP A 134 3.86 2.51 -1.84
CA TRP A 134 4.91 3.49 -1.62
C TRP A 134 6.02 2.87 -0.78
N ILE A 135 7.29 3.04 -1.20
CA ILE A 135 8.49 2.61 -0.50
C ILE A 135 9.18 3.86 0.05
N PRO A 136 8.87 4.26 1.30
CA PRO A 136 9.46 5.44 1.92
C PRO A 136 10.92 5.20 2.33
N VAL A 137 11.72 6.27 2.31
CA VAL A 137 13.06 6.31 2.91
C VAL A 137 13.11 7.21 4.13
N ALA A 138 12.08 8.00 4.37
CA ALA A 138 11.89 8.86 5.53
C ALA A 138 10.40 9.10 5.79
N ALA A 139 10.05 9.58 6.99
CA ALA A 139 8.68 9.97 7.31
C ALA A 139 8.10 10.95 6.28
N GLY A 140 6.81 10.80 5.98
CA GLY A 140 6.13 11.64 5.01
C GLY A 140 4.76 11.13 4.61
N THR A 141 4.17 11.81 3.64
CA THR A 141 2.89 11.42 3.04
C THR A 141 2.99 11.51 1.53
N THR A 142 2.74 10.39 0.86
CA THR A 142 2.60 10.33 -0.59
C THR A 142 1.12 10.37 -0.95
N THR A 143 0.75 11.26 -1.88
CA THR A 143 -0.64 11.41 -2.33
C THR A 143 -0.77 10.98 -3.78
N VAL A 144 -1.68 10.06 -4.03
CA VAL A 144 -1.96 9.51 -5.37
C VAL A 144 -3.44 9.62 -5.67
N LYS A 145 -3.78 10.24 -6.80
CA LYS A 145 -5.12 10.18 -7.37
C LYS A 145 -5.20 9.00 -8.32
N ILE A 146 -6.16 8.11 -8.10
CA ILE A 146 -6.38 6.95 -8.96
C ILE A 146 -7.70 7.14 -9.69
N SER A 147 -7.69 7.07 -11.01
CA SER A 147 -8.90 7.13 -11.81
C SER A 147 -9.08 5.90 -12.68
N ALA A 148 -10.34 5.50 -12.87
CA ALA A 148 -10.74 4.41 -13.73
C ALA A 148 -11.59 4.96 -14.88
N GLN A 149 -11.21 4.64 -16.12
CA GLN A 149 -11.90 5.12 -17.33
C GLN A 149 -12.18 3.94 -18.26
N GLY A 150 -13.44 3.69 -18.52
CA GLY A 150 -13.86 2.70 -19.51
C GLY A 150 -13.54 3.13 -20.94
N SER A 151 -13.32 2.16 -21.83
CA SER A 151 -12.99 2.41 -23.24
C SER A 151 -14.08 3.17 -24.02
N LYS A 152 -15.30 3.20 -23.50
CA LYS A 152 -16.45 3.91 -24.08
C LYS A 152 -16.66 5.31 -23.44
N SER A 153 -15.88 5.65 -22.40
CA SER A 153 -16.03 6.89 -21.64
C SER A 153 -15.03 7.94 -22.11
N MET A 154 -15.48 9.18 -22.29
CA MET A 154 -14.62 10.31 -22.64
C MET A 154 -13.88 10.90 -21.43
N LEU A 155 -14.42 10.70 -20.23
CA LEU A 155 -13.90 11.15 -18.94
C LEU A 155 -13.76 9.95 -18.01
N PRO A 156 -12.98 10.05 -16.93
CA PRO A 156 -12.96 9.01 -15.89
C PRO A 156 -14.37 8.68 -15.41
N ASP A 157 -14.69 7.39 -15.29
CA ASP A 157 -15.94 6.93 -14.70
C ASP A 157 -15.95 7.17 -13.19
N SER A 158 -14.79 6.97 -12.55
CA SER A 158 -14.61 7.23 -11.11
C SER A 158 -13.16 7.60 -10.78
N GLU A 159 -12.99 8.33 -9.67
CA GLU A 159 -11.70 8.77 -9.13
C GLU A 159 -11.72 8.68 -7.61
N ILE A 160 -10.59 8.29 -7.01
CA ILE A 160 -10.34 8.35 -5.56
C ILE A 160 -8.96 8.95 -5.30
N THR A 161 -8.76 9.43 -4.08
CA THR A 161 -7.45 9.90 -3.59
C THR A 161 -6.94 8.96 -2.51
N ILE A 162 -5.68 8.55 -2.60
CA ILE A 162 -5.01 7.73 -1.59
C ILE A 162 -3.89 8.55 -0.97
N ASN A 163 -3.90 8.63 0.36
CA ASN A 163 -2.79 9.16 1.15
C ASN A 163 -2.05 7.98 1.79
N PHE A 164 -0.83 7.72 1.35
CA PHE A 164 0.09 6.77 1.98
C PHE A 164 0.88 7.52 3.03
N ILE A 165 0.80 7.08 4.29
CA ILE A 165 1.44 7.75 5.42
C ILE A 165 2.49 6.83 6.04
N TYR A 166 3.71 7.34 6.16
CA TYR A 166 4.79 6.72 6.91
C TYR A 166 5.29 7.69 7.97
N ASP A 167 5.17 7.33 9.23
CA ASP A 167 5.55 8.19 10.37
C ASP A 167 7.04 8.10 10.75
N GLY A 168 7.80 7.26 10.02
CA GLY A 168 9.23 7.05 10.27
C GLY A 168 9.50 6.05 11.39
N THR A 169 8.47 5.54 12.05
CA THR A 169 8.62 4.43 12.99
C THR A 169 8.58 3.14 12.18
N ALA A 170 9.74 2.63 11.75
CA ALA A 170 9.83 1.25 11.34
C ALA A 170 9.50 0.40 12.58
N SER A 171 8.23 0.12 12.79
CA SER A 171 7.80 -0.95 13.66
C SER A 171 8.31 -2.24 13.02
N VAL A 172 9.50 -2.68 13.43
CA VAL A 172 9.79 -4.10 13.36
C VAL A 172 8.77 -4.73 14.31
N ASP A 173 7.65 -5.22 13.77
CA ASP A 173 6.79 -6.14 14.50
C ASP A 173 7.65 -7.38 14.78
N GLY A 174 8.25 -7.40 15.96
CA GLY A 174 9.20 -8.44 16.40
C GLY A 174 10.29 -7.91 17.33
N ILE A 175 10.61 -6.60 17.30
CA ILE A 175 11.28 -5.96 18.42
C ILE A 175 10.20 -5.24 19.22
N GLN A 176 9.39 -5.98 19.94
CA GLN A 176 8.83 -5.44 21.15
C GLN A 176 10.03 -4.95 21.96
N ASN A 177 10.12 -3.61 22.17
CA ASN A 177 10.84 -3.05 23.32
C ASN A 177 10.11 -3.54 24.59
N ASN A 178 9.99 -4.84 24.72
CA ASN A 178 9.60 -5.46 25.93
C ASN A 178 10.76 -5.24 26.91
N ALA A 179 10.40 -4.90 28.13
CA ALA A 179 11.30 -5.02 29.26
C ALA A 179 12.04 -6.38 29.30
N ASP A 180 11.62 -7.32 28.47
CA ASP A 180 12.10 -8.68 28.26
C ASP A 180 13.42 -8.78 27.47
N ASN A 181 13.83 -7.77 26.69
CA ASN A 181 15.15 -7.72 26.03
C ASN A 181 16.28 -7.32 26.99
N LYS A 182 15.96 -7.23 28.28
CA LYS A 182 17.00 -6.98 29.30
C LYS A 182 17.86 -8.23 29.46
N VAL A 183 19.16 -8.12 29.14
CA VAL A 183 20.14 -9.15 29.48
C VAL A 183 20.23 -9.23 31.01
N VAL A 184 19.80 -10.36 31.55
CA VAL A 184 19.81 -10.61 33.01
C VAL A 184 21.05 -11.36 33.47
N ALA A 185 21.73 -12.05 32.56
CA ALA A 185 23.00 -12.71 32.85
C ALA A 185 23.83 -12.88 31.57
N ARG A 186 25.14 -12.85 31.73
CA ARG A 186 26.11 -13.13 30.68
C ARG A 186 27.05 -14.21 31.14
N TYR A 187 27.36 -15.17 30.27
CA TYR A 187 28.26 -16.28 30.60
C TYR A 187 29.37 -16.38 29.56
N SER A 188 30.52 -16.85 29.99
CA SER A 188 31.57 -17.32 29.07
C SER A 188 31.15 -18.63 28.39
N ILE A 189 31.92 -19.08 27.38
CA ILE A 189 31.71 -20.38 26.75
C ILE A 189 31.83 -21.56 27.72
N ASN A 190 32.56 -21.38 28.81
CA ASN A 190 32.76 -22.38 29.87
C ASN A 190 31.69 -22.31 30.98
N GLY A 191 30.63 -21.48 30.80
CA GLY A 191 29.54 -21.35 31.75
C GLY A 191 29.83 -20.44 32.94
N GLN A 192 30.97 -19.75 33.01
CA GLN A 192 31.26 -18.79 34.08
C GLN A 192 30.44 -17.52 33.89
N LEU A 193 29.83 -17.01 34.94
CA LEU A 193 29.13 -15.72 34.96
C LEU A 193 30.13 -14.58 34.71
N LEU A 194 29.77 -13.66 33.82
CA LEU A 194 30.56 -12.51 33.44
C LEU A 194 29.85 -11.22 33.86
N ASP A 195 30.54 -10.35 34.57
CA ASP A 195 30.01 -9.03 34.99
C ASP A 195 30.02 -8.02 33.84
N ALA A 196 30.84 -8.24 32.80
CA ALA A 196 30.99 -7.38 31.63
C ALA A 196 31.25 -8.20 30.36
N PRO A 197 31.06 -7.65 29.14
CA PRO A 197 31.45 -8.28 27.91
C PRO A 197 32.95 -8.64 27.90
N GLN A 198 33.29 -9.89 27.57
CA GLN A 198 34.67 -10.34 27.39
C GLN A 198 34.92 -10.71 25.92
N LYS A 199 36.15 -10.47 25.47
CA LYS A 199 36.57 -10.86 24.11
C LYS A 199 36.34 -12.34 23.87
N GLY A 200 35.74 -12.67 22.72
CA GLY A 200 35.37 -14.03 22.35
C GLY A 200 33.89 -14.29 22.47
N ILE A 201 33.51 -15.55 22.67
CA ILE A 201 32.12 -15.99 22.72
C ILE A 201 31.52 -15.69 24.09
N ASN A 202 30.41 -14.94 24.10
CA ASN A 202 29.59 -14.69 25.27
C ASN A 202 28.19 -15.29 25.05
N ILE A 203 27.60 -15.86 26.09
CA ILE A 203 26.24 -16.39 26.08
C ILE A 203 25.40 -15.43 26.91
N LEU A 204 24.40 -14.81 26.29
CA LEU A 204 23.47 -13.87 26.92
C LEU A 204 22.20 -14.61 27.31
N LYS A 205 21.73 -14.39 28.54
CA LYS A 205 20.40 -14.81 28.98
C LYS A 205 19.56 -13.57 29.15
N TYR A 206 18.39 -13.55 28.53
CA TYR A 206 17.40 -12.48 28.60
C TYR A 206 16.33 -12.72 29.64
N ALA A 207 15.61 -11.67 30.05
CA ALA A 207 14.55 -11.75 31.05
C ALA A 207 13.38 -12.65 30.63
N ASP A 208 13.14 -12.78 29.31
CA ASP A 208 12.15 -13.69 28.73
C ASP A 208 12.59 -15.17 28.69
N GLY A 209 13.78 -15.48 29.21
CA GLY A 209 14.35 -16.84 29.21
C GLY A 209 15.11 -17.23 27.95
N ARG A 210 15.10 -16.40 26.91
CA ARG A 210 15.85 -16.61 25.66
C ARG A 210 17.35 -16.58 25.93
N ILE A 211 18.08 -17.41 25.18
CA ILE A 211 19.55 -17.49 25.25
C ILE A 211 20.12 -17.20 23.87
N GLU A 212 21.08 -16.29 23.82
CA GLU A 212 21.75 -15.88 22.58
C GLU A 212 23.28 -16.00 22.71
N LYS A 213 23.96 -16.40 21.65
CA LYS A 213 25.41 -16.50 21.55
C LYS A 213 25.94 -15.33 20.74
N VAL A 214 26.77 -14.48 21.34
CA VAL A 214 27.36 -13.30 20.69
C VAL A 214 28.88 -13.39 20.69
N ILE A 215 29.53 -12.83 19.66
CA ILE A 215 30.98 -12.72 19.56
C ILE A 215 31.38 -11.28 19.88
N VAL A 216 32.16 -11.12 20.92
CA VAL A 216 32.74 -9.84 21.31
C VAL A 216 34.17 -9.76 20.75
N LYS A 217 34.44 -8.75 19.91
CA LYS A 217 35.72 -8.51 19.25
C LYS A 217 36.74 -7.81 20.13
#